data_b7010d4060afd421d341df5ab7674d70
#
_entry.id   b7010d4060afd421d341df5ab7674d70
#
_cell.length_a   1.000
_cell.length_b   1.000
_cell.length_c   1.000
_cell.angle_alpha   90.00
_cell.angle_beta   90.00
_cell.angle_gamma   90.00
#
_symmetry.space_group_name_H-M   'P 1'
#
loop_
_entity.id
_entity.type
_entity.pdbx_description
1 polymer ?
#
loop_
_entity_poly.entity_id
_entity_poly.type
_entity_poly.pdbx_seq_one_letter_code
_entity_poly.pdbx_strand_id
1 'polypeptide(L)'
;PFCPFYELRFTYNDKGFVTRMANYMGDTLYNCTAENCGDIGVSYFTFAPSEHGDVEDFAVFNVTGLMSNLYWGWSKRVSKYDEYGNVLETVYYDQDNEYVGGKMVPVTQYSYDKHGALTETKNMDKDRNIINNPENGVAITEYKYDDKGNRTETLRYDKDRVAVNI
;
A
#
# COMPACT_ATOMS: atom_id res chain seq x y z
N PRO A 1 12.07 -12.21 12.07
CA PRO A 1 13.34 -12.43 12.73
C PRO A 1 14.36 -11.45 12.17
N PHE A 2 14.89 -10.62 13.05
CA PHE A 2 15.90 -9.63 12.70
C PHE A 2 17.16 -10.34 12.27
N CYS A 3 17.76 -9.92 11.18
CA CYS A 3 19.05 -10.39 10.73
C CYS A 3 20.14 -10.03 11.75
N PRO A 4 20.81 -10.97 12.36
CA PRO A 4 21.78 -10.69 13.40
C PRO A 4 23.07 -10.05 12.89
N PHE A 5 23.21 -9.82 11.56
CA PHE A 5 24.46 -9.38 10.95
C PHE A 5 24.36 -8.07 10.14
N TYR A 6 23.20 -7.43 10.10
CA TYR A 6 22.95 -6.23 9.31
C TYR A 6 22.43 -5.11 10.20
N GLU A 7 22.80 -3.91 9.84
CA GLU A 7 22.38 -2.69 10.48
C GLU A 7 21.19 -2.10 9.73
N LEU A 8 20.13 -1.77 10.47
CA LEU A 8 18.98 -1.04 9.94
C LEU A 8 19.12 0.42 10.34
N ARG A 9 19.30 1.32 9.35
CA ARG A 9 19.44 2.77 9.58
C ARG A 9 18.16 3.49 9.19
N PHE A 10 17.77 4.43 10.03
CA PHE A 10 16.58 5.28 9.83
C PHE A 10 17.02 6.73 9.61
N THR A 11 16.33 7.40 8.68
CA THR A 11 16.44 8.86 8.49
C THR A 11 15.09 9.48 8.85
N TYR A 12 15.14 10.66 9.45
CA TYR A 12 13.95 11.37 9.92
C TYR A 12 13.91 12.77 9.30
N ASN A 13 12.71 13.35 9.18
CA ASN A 13 12.53 14.76 8.86
C ASN A 13 12.63 15.62 10.15
N ASP A 14 12.53 16.94 10.00
CA ASP A 14 12.62 17.89 11.11
C ASP A 14 11.49 17.74 12.15
N LYS A 15 10.37 17.06 11.77
CA LYS A 15 9.26 16.73 12.67
C LYS A 15 9.44 15.40 13.39
N GLY A 16 10.52 14.65 13.11
CA GLY A 16 10.81 13.34 13.71
C GLY A 16 10.11 12.16 13.05
N PHE A 17 9.46 12.33 11.89
CA PHE A 17 8.89 11.23 11.13
C PHE A 17 9.95 10.55 10.27
N VAL A 18 9.88 9.21 10.18
CA VAL A 18 10.78 8.41 9.34
C VAL A 18 10.57 8.76 7.88
N THR A 19 11.65 9.09 7.17
CA THR A 19 11.65 9.35 5.72
C THR A 19 12.39 8.26 4.93
N ARG A 20 13.24 7.48 5.59
CA ARG A 20 13.95 6.36 4.98
C ARG A 20 14.27 5.29 6.02
N MET A 21 14.17 4.03 5.59
CA MET A 21 14.63 2.87 6.34
C MET A 21 15.50 2.03 5.41
N ALA A 22 16.76 1.76 5.77
CA ALA A 22 17.72 1.15 4.87
C ALA A 22 18.58 0.09 5.55
N ASN A 23 18.91 -0.96 4.79
CA ASN A 23 19.73 -2.09 5.21
C ASN A 23 21.21 -1.83 4.89
N TYR A 24 22.08 -1.97 5.87
CA TYR A 24 23.52 -1.81 5.73
C TYR A 24 24.28 -3.03 6.24
N MET A 25 25.41 -3.29 5.59
CA MET A 25 26.44 -4.18 6.10
C MET A 25 27.73 -3.35 6.24
N GLY A 26 28.03 -2.94 7.47
CA GLY A 26 29.03 -1.89 7.74
C GLY A 26 28.54 -0.57 7.09
N ASP A 27 29.39 0.05 6.27
CA ASP A 27 29.03 1.29 5.58
C ASP A 27 28.45 1.08 4.16
N THR A 28 28.21 -0.18 3.78
CA THR A 28 27.70 -0.52 2.44
C THR A 28 26.19 -0.77 2.50
N LEU A 29 25.45 -0.08 1.63
CA LEU A 29 24.03 -0.37 1.40
C LEU A 29 23.88 -1.78 0.83
N TYR A 30 22.92 -2.54 1.33
CA TYR A 30 22.83 -3.98 1.07
C TYR A 30 21.42 -4.41 0.64
N ASN A 31 21.33 -5.27 -0.36
CA ASN A 31 20.04 -5.92 -0.73
C ASN A 31 19.74 -7.07 0.22
N CYS A 32 18.54 -7.11 0.75
CA CYS A 32 18.06 -8.26 1.49
C CYS A 32 18.07 -9.53 0.65
N THR A 33 18.45 -10.65 1.26
CA THR A 33 18.38 -11.98 0.65
C THR A 33 17.39 -12.86 1.40
N ALA A 34 16.98 -13.98 0.81
CA ALA A 34 16.06 -14.93 1.43
C ALA A 34 16.54 -15.47 2.79
N GLU A 35 17.86 -15.45 3.03
CA GLU A 35 18.47 -15.94 4.26
C GLU A 35 18.42 -14.92 5.40
N ASN A 36 18.29 -13.63 5.07
CA ASN A 36 18.47 -12.57 6.05
C ASN A 36 17.27 -11.63 6.25
N CYS A 37 16.34 -11.54 5.32
CA CYS A 37 15.09 -10.82 5.59
C CYS A 37 13.96 -11.23 4.63
N GLY A 38 12.71 -10.86 4.98
CA GLY A 38 11.54 -11.22 4.20
C GLY A 38 11.37 -10.45 2.89
N ASP A 39 12.02 -9.28 2.76
CA ASP A 39 11.88 -8.39 1.62
C ASP A 39 13.06 -8.57 0.65
N ILE A 40 13.08 -9.73 -0.03
CA ILE A 40 14.18 -10.12 -0.91
C ILE A 40 14.41 -9.09 -2.01
N GLY A 41 15.67 -8.68 -2.19
CA GLY A 41 16.11 -7.72 -3.19
C GLY A 41 16.00 -6.26 -2.75
N VAL A 42 15.37 -5.98 -1.61
CA VAL A 42 15.20 -4.61 -1.10
C VAL A 42 16.44 -4.16 -0.35
N SER A 43 16.89 -2.93 -0.63
CA SER A 43 17.92 -2.25 0.16
C SER A 43 17.32 -1.21 1.08
N TYR A 44 16.37 -0.46 0.60
CA TYR A 44 15.75 0.58 1.41
C TYR A 44 14.34 0.91 0.97
N PHE A 45 13.62 1.50 1.90
CA PHE A 45 12.31 2.11 1.72
C PHE A 45 12.42 3.61 1.89
N THR A 46 11.61 4.35 1.15
CA THR A 46 11.39 5.79 1.40
C THR A 46 9.94 6.03 1.79
N PHE A 47 9.74 7.05 2.61
CA PHE A 47 8.44 7.48 3.10
C PHE A 47 8.34 9.00 2.94
N ALA A 48 7.24 9.49 2.37
CA ALA A 48 6.88 10.91 2.41
C ALA A 48 5.70 11.06 3.39
N PRO A 49 5.96 11.40 4.66
CA PRO A 49 4.91 11.62 5.64
C PRO A 49 4.24 12.98 5.40
N SER A 50 2.92 13.03 5.62
CA SER A 50 2.14 14.26 5.70
C SER A 50 2.56 15.13 6.90
N GLU A 51 1.91 16.26 7.04
CA GLU A 51 2.06 17.12 8.22
C GLU A 51 1.71 16.43 9.54
N HIS A 52 0.82 15.45 9.50
CA HIS A 52 0.32 14.67 10.64
C HIS A 52 1.02 13.31 10.82
N GLY A 53 1.93 12.92 9.90
CA GLY A 53 2.69 11.68 9.96
C GLY A 53 2.11 10.54 9.13
N ASP A 54 0.99 10.74 8.44
CA ASP A 54 0.42 9.76 7.51
C ASP A 54 1.34 9.58 6.31
N VAL A 55 1.61 8.35 5.90
CA VAL A 55 2.54 8.07 4.80
C VAL A 55 1.85 8.23 3.45
N GLU A 56 2.00 9.41 2.85
CA GLU A 56 1.43 9.74 1.54
C GLU A 56 2.14 9.05 0.38
N ASP A 57 3.47 8.86 0.46
CA ASP A 57 4.26 8.14 -0.55
C ASP A 57 5.14 7.09 0.14
N PHE A 58 5.11 5.88 -0.38
CA PHE A 58 5.94 4.76 0.07
C PHE A 58 6.55 4.08 -1.14
N ALA A 59 7.87 4.04 -1.21
CA ALA A 59 8.58 3.42 -2.33
C ALA A 59 9.70 2.49 -1.87
N VAL A 60 10.01 1.52 -2.73
CA VAL A 60 10.92 0.42 -2.45
C VAL A 60 12.08 0.44 -3.44
N PHE A 61 13.30 0.27 -2.94
CA PHE A 61 14.53 0.39 -3.74
C PHE A 61 15.49 -0.76 -3.47
N ASN A 62 16.30 -1.07 -4.49
CA ASN A 62 17.50 -1.91 -4.40
C ASN A 62 18.77 -1.04 -4.29
N VAL A 63 19.96 -1.67 -4.25
CA VAL A 63 21.26 -0.95 -4.13
C VAL A 63 21.57 -0.04 -5.31
N THR A 64 20.94 -0.24 -6.48
CA THR A 64 21.17 0.59 -7.67
C THR A 64 20.30 1.86 -7.66
N GLY A 65 19.40 2.01 -6.71
CA GLY A 65 18.44 3.11 -6.63
C GLY A 65 17.20 2.93 -7.48
N LEU A 66 17.10 1.83 -8.25
CA LEU A 66 15.89 1.51 -9.00
C LEU A 66 14.84 0.90 -8.06
N MET A 67 13.59 1.25 -8.25
CA MET A 67 12.49 0.62 -7.54
C MET A 67 12.48 -0.89 -7.84
N SER A 68 12.33 -1.70 -6.80
CA SER A 68 12.26 -3.15 -6.92
C SER A 68 10.81 -3.60 -7.03
N ASN A 69 10.48 -4.31 -8.11
CA ASN A 69 9.17 -4.95 -8.25
C ASN A 69 9.14 -6.20 -7.36
N LEU A 70 8.53 -6.06 -6.21
CA LEU A 70 8.58 -7.06 -5.17
C LEU A 70 7.50 -8.12 -5.30
N TYR A 71 7.57 -9.07 -4.39
CA TYR A 71 6.56 -10.05 -4.03
C TYR A 71 5.14 -9.46 -3.93
N TRP A 72 5.00 -8.18 -3.59
CA TRP A 72 3.72 -7.45 -3.53
C TRP A 72 3.18 -7.07 -4.91
N GLY A 73 3.98 -7.15 -5.98
CA GLY A 73 3.58 -6.78 -7.33
C GLY A 73 3.58 -5.28 -7.62
N TRP A 74 4.07 -4.44 -6.69
CA TRP A 74 4.23 -3.00 -6.86
C TRP A 74 5.55 -2.51 -6.26
N SER A 75 6.00 -1.34 -6.69
CA SER A 75 7.25 -0.72 -6.24
C SER A 75 7.02 0.59 -5.49
N LYS A 76 5.89 1.24 -5.77
CA LYS A 76 5.51 2.49 -5.11
C LYS A 76 4.00 2.52 -4.84
N ARG A 77 3.65 3.04 -3.68
CA ARG A 77 2.26 3.32 -3.28
C ARG A 77 2.13 4.79 -2.92
N VAL A 78 1.09 5.44 -3.47
CA VAL A 78 0.69 6.80 -3.08
C VAL A 78 -0.68 6.71 -2.43
N SER A 79 -0.84 7.31 -1.26
CA SER A 79 -2.09 7.34 -0.50
C SER A 79 -2.53 8.77 -0.25
N LYS A 80 -3.83 9.01 -0.34
CA LYS A 80 -4.47 10.27 0.08
C LYS A 80 -5.26 10.02 1.34
N TYR A 81 -5.23 10.96 2.25
CA TYR A 81 -5.91 10.89 3.53
C TYR A 81 -6.90 12.03 3.69
N ASP A 82 -7.90 11.85 4.54
CA ASP A 82 -8.73 12.94 5.04
C ASP A 82 -8.07 13.62 6.26
N GLU A 83 -8.73 14.61 6.82
CA GLU A 83 -8.25 15.35 7.98
C GLU A 83 -8.20 14.51 9.28
N TYR A 84 -8.82 13.33 9.30
CA TYR A 84 -8.86 12.39 10.43
C TYR A 84 -7.83 11.25 10.29
N GLY A 85 -7.07 11.21 9.17
CA GLY A 85 -6.10 10.15 8.89
C GLY A 85 -6.70 8.91 8.22
N ASN A 86 -7.95 8.95 7.75
CA ASN A 86 -8.53 7.86 6.98
C ASN A 86 -8.03 7.89 5.55
N VAL A 87 -7.62 6.74 4.99
CA VAL A 87 -7.18 6.63 3.61
C VAL A 87 -8.36 6.79 2.66
N LEU A 88 -8.36 7.82 1.81
CA LEU A 88 -9.40 8.06 0.81
C LEU A 88 -9.10 7.37 -0.53
N GLU A 89 -7.84 7.28 -0.91
CA GLU A 89 -7.40 6.66 -2.15
C GLU A 89 -6.00 6.08 -1.98
N THR A 90 -5.76 4.93 -2.58
CA THR A 90 -4.44 4.33 -2.72
C THR A 90 -4.15 4.04 -4.18
N VAL A 91 -2.98 4.46 -4.67
CA VAL A 91 -2.51 4.25 -6.04
C VAL A 91 -1.22 3.45 -6.00
N TYR A 92 -1.10 2.44 -6.86
CA TYR A 92 0.07 1.58 -6.95
C TYR A 92 0.78 1.74 -8.30
N TYR A 93 2.10 1.77 -8.25
CA TYR A 93 2.99 1.89 -9.40
C TYR A 93 4.00 0.75 -9.42
N ASP A 94 4.42 0.37 -10.61
CA ASP A 94 5.48 -0.60 -10.84
C ASP A 94 6.88 0.03 -10.78
N GLN A 95 7.90 -0.74 -11.12
CA GLN A 95 9.31 -0.30 -11.12
C GLN A 95 9.62 0.78 -12.19
N ASP A 96 8.80 0.89 -13.21
CA ASP A 96 8.94 1.89 -14.27
C ASP A 96 8.16 3.17 -13.96
N ASN A 97 7.56 3.23 -12.75
CA ASN A 97 6.68 4.29 -12.26
C ASN A 97 5.41 4.45 -13.10
N GLU A 98 5.00 3.37 -13.76
CA GLU A 98 3.72 3.27 -14.44
C GLU A 98 2.69 2.63 -13.50
N TYR A 99 1.40 2.86 -13.75
CA TYR A 99 0.35 2.20 -12.97
C TYR A 99 0.48 0.69 -13.06
N VAL A 100 0.40 0.00 -11.91
CA VAL A 100 0.38 -1.47 -11.93
C VAL A 100 -0.77 -2.00 -12.78
N GLY A 101 -0.57 -3.17 -13.36
CA GLY A 101 -1.54 -3.83 -14.24
C GLY A 101 -1.51 -5.35 -14.08
N GLY A 102 -2.10 -6.06 -15.03
CA GLY A 102 -2.15 -7.50 -15.04
C GLY A 102 -3.05 -8.05 -13.93
N LYS A 103 -2.45 -8.62 -12.88
CA LYS A 103 -3.18 -9.20 -11.74
C LYS A 103 -3.56 -8.18 -10.66
N MET A 104 -3.04 -6.97 -10.74
CA MET A 104 -3.25 -5.95 -9.72
C MET A 104 -4.24 -4.88 -10.15
N VAL A 105 -4.91 -4.32 -9.14
CA VAL A 105 -5.76 -3.14 -9.27
C VAL A 105 -4.89 -1.91 -9.00
N PRO A 106 -4.76 -0.97 -9.96
CA PRO A 106 -3.88 0.19 -9.78
C PRO A 106 -4.40 1.22 -8.78
N VAL A 107 -5.72 1.32 -8.61
CA VAL A 107 -6.33 2.33 -7.74
C VAL A 107 -7.41 1.70 -6.89
N THR A 108 -7.39 2.00 -5.59
CA THR A 108 -8.48 1.67 -4.67
C THR A 108 -8.97 2.94 -3.99
N GLN A 109 -10.29 3.19 -4.03
CA GLN A 109 -10.95 4.23 -3.25
C GLN A 109 -11.63 3.65 -2.03
N TYR A 110 -11.72 4.47 -0.99
CA TYR A 110 -12.30 4.12 0.31
C TYR A 110 -13.34 5.17 0.71
N SER A 111 -14.44 4.73 1.29
CA SER A 111 -15.49 5.59 1.84
C SER A 111 -15.78 5.22 3.28
N TYR A 112 -16.05 6.21 4.10
CA TYR A 112 -16.27 6.05 5.52
C TYR A 112 -17.59 6.69 5.94
N ASP A 113 -18.16 6.23 7.03
CA ASP A 113 -19.29 6.90 7.67
C ASP A 113 -18.82 8.05 8.57
N LYS A 114 -19.78 8.76 9.15
CA LYS A 114 -19.52 9.89 10.06
C LYS A 114 -18.77 9.51 11.35
N HIS A 115 -18.62 8.23 11.65
CA HIS A 115 -17.89 7.70 12.81
C HIS A 115 -16.51 7.17 12.45
N GLY A 116 -16.11 7.23 11.17
CA GLY A 116 -14.84 6.73 10.66
C GLY A 116 -14.83 5.23 10.34
N ALA A 117 -16.00 4.56 10.34
CA ALA A 117 -16.07 3.17 9.94
C ALA A 117 -16.05 3.06 8.40
N LEU A 118 -15.19 2.17 7.84
CA LEU A 118 -15.09 1.93 6.41
C LEU A 118 -16.39 1.32 5.87
N THR A 119 -17.09 2.03 4.98
CA THR A 119 -18.36 1.60 4.43
C THR A 119 -18.27 1.00 3.03
N GLU A 120 -17.28 1.43 2.23
CA GLU A 120 -17.13 0.94 0.87
C GLU A 120 -15.66 0.98 0.42
N THR A 121 -15.25 0.01 -0.40
CA THR A 121 -14.05 0.10 -1.22
C THR A 121 -14.40 -0.12 -2.68
N LYS A 122 -13.72 0.60 -3.59
CA LYS A 122 -13.86 0.47 -5.05
C LYS A 122 -12.51 0.24 -5.70
N ASN A 123 -12.44 -0.77 -6.55
CA ASN A 123 -11.31 -1.04 -7.42
C ASN A 123 -11.47 -0.28 -8.75
N MET A 124 -10.45 0.44 -9.15
CA MET A 124 -10.48 1.33 -10.31
C MET A 124 -9.25 1.17 -11.19
N ASP A 125 -9.39 1.51 -12.47
CA ASP A 125 -8.29 1.69 -13.39
C ASP A 125 -7.58 3.05 -13.17
N LYS A 126 -6.56 3.32 -13.98
CA LYS A 126 -5.81 4.60 -13.94
C LYS A 126 -6.68 5.83 -14.23
N ASP A 127 -7.76 5.66 -14.99
CA ASP A 127 -8.69 6.73 -15.39
C ASP A 127 -9.89 6.86 -14.43
N ARG A 128 -9.85 6.12 -13.31
CA ARG A 128 -10.88 6.08 -12.25
C ARG A 128 -12.20 5.43 -12.67
N ASN A 129 -12.21 4.60 -13.72
CA ASN A 129 -13.34 3.74 -14.01
C ASN A 129 -13.32 2.54 -13.07
N ILE A 130 -14.50 2.11 -12.59
CA ILE A 130 -14.63 0.91 -11.75
C ILE A 130 -14.29 -0.32 -12.59
N ILE A 131 -13.41 -1.17 -12.08
CA ILE A 131 -12.98 -2.42 -12.73
C ILE A 131 -13.09 -3.60 -11.77
N ASN A 132 -13.26 -4.78 -12.33
CA ASN A 132 -13.15 -6.02 -11.56
C ASN A 132 -11.68 -6.29 -11.21
N ASN A 133 -11.42 -6.67 -9.96
CA ASN A 133 -10.12 -7.23 -9.59
C ASN A 133 -9.87 -8.49 -10.43
N PRO A 134 -8.74 -8.56 -11.15
CA PRO A 134 -8.46 -9.67 -12.07
C PRO A 134 -8.37 -11.05 -11.40
N GLU A 135 -8.06 -11.10 -10.11
CA GLU A 135 -7.88 -12.37 -9.38
C GLU A 135 -9.18 -12.94 -8.83
N ASN A 136 -10.12 -12.09 -8.41
CA ASN A 136 -11.32 -12.56 -7.71
C ASN A 136 -12.63 -11.99 -8.24
N GLY A 137 -12.58 -11.12 -9.26
CA GLY A 137 -13.77 -10.54 -9.91
C GLY A 137 -14.46 -9.42 -9.10
N VAL A 138 -13.99 -9.09 -7.92
CA VAL A 138 -14.61 -8.07 -7.07
C VAL A 138 -14.22 -6.67 -7.54
N ALA A 139 -15.19 -5.80 -7.73
CA ALA A 139 -14.99 -4.39 -8.04
C ALA A 139 -15.34 -3.50 -6.84
N ILE A 140 -16.40 -3.86 -6.13
CA ILE A 140 -16.93 -3.08 -5.01
C ILE A 140 -17.11 -4.00 -3.81
N THR A 141 -16.66 -3.55 -2.63
CA THR A 141 -16.98 -4.20 -1.36
C THR A 141 -17.69 -3.20 -0.46
N GLU A 142 -18.84 -3.58 0.06
CA GLU A 142 -19.64 -2.81 1.02
C GLU A 142 -19.59 -3.48 2.40
N TYR A 143 -19.53 -2.66 3.45
CA TYR A 143 -19.49 -3.09 4.85
C TYR A 143 -20.67 -2.49 5.59
N LYS A 144 -21.36 -3.33 6.38
CA LYS A 144 -22.44 -2.87 7.28
C LYS A 144 -22.08 -3.13 8.71
N TYR A 145 -22.60 -2.27 9.58
CA TYR A 145 -22.31 -2.27 11.01
C TYR A 145 -23.59 -2.21 11.81
N ASP A 146 -23.56 -2.76 13.02
CA ASP A 146 -24.62 -2.57 14.02
C ASP A 146 -24.45 -1.23 14.77
N ASP A 147 -25.40 -0.92 15.65
CA ASP A 147 -25.39 0.31 16.45
C ASP A 147 -24.20 0.39 17.43
N LYS A 148 -23.48 -0.69 17.63
CA LYS A 148 -22.28 -0.77 18.48
C LYS A 148 -20.98 -0.63 17.70
N GLY A 149 -21.06 -0.51 16.35
CA GLY A 149 -19.91 -0.44 15.46
C GLY A 149 -19.30 -1.80 15.11
N ASN A 150 -19.95 -2.93 15.42
CA ASN A 150 -19.51 -4.23 14.98
C ASN A 150 -19.90 -4.45 13.50
N ARG A 151 -18.97 -4.90 12.68
CA ARG A 151 -19.28 -5.25 11.28
C ARG A 151 -20.19 -6.48 11.24
N THR A 152 -21.38 -6.32 10.63
CA THR A 152 -22.40 -7.36 10.51
C THR A 152 -22.41 -8.04 9.16
N GLU A 153 -22.07 -7.30 8.08
CA GLU A 153 -22.07 -7.83 6.71
C GLU A 153 -20.85 -7.33 5.93
N THR A 154 -20.40 -8.16 5.00
CA THR A 154 -19.47 -7.80 3.93
C THR A 154 -20.08 -8.29 2.62
N LEU A 155 -20.47 -7.35 1.76
CA LEU A 155 -21.09 -7.63 0.47
C LEU A 155 -20.09 -7.30 -0.63
N ARG A 156 -19.98 -8.17 -1.63
CA ARG A 156 -19.03 -8.02 -2.74
C ARG A 156 -19.74 -8.06 -4.06
N TYR A 157 -19.35 -7.15 -4.93
CA TYR A 157 -19.97 -6.99 -6.25
C TYR A 157 -18.90 -6.83 -7.32
N ASP A 158 -19.24 -7.25 -8.53
CA ASP A 158 -18.48 -6.88 -9.73
C ASP A 158 -18.76 -5.41 -10.13
N LYS A 159 -18.13 -4.95 -11.22
CA LYS A 159 -18.32 -3.58 -11.75
C LYS A 159 -19.75 -3.25 -12.18
N ASP A 160 -20.56 -4.26 -12.50
CA ASP A 160 -21.94 -4.13 -12.92
C ASP A 160 -22.92 -4.32 -11.73
N ARG A 161 -22.41 -4.35 -10.50
CA ARG A 161 -23.12 -4.57 -9.23
C ARG A 161 -23.79 -5.94 -9.12
N VAL A 162 -23.29 -6.95 -9.82
CA VAL A 162 -23.69 -8.33 -9.60
C VAL A 162 -22.91 -8.93 -8.44
N ALA A 163 -23.59 -9.64 -7.55
CA ALA A 163 -22.97 -10.23 -6.35
C ALA A 163 -21.88 -11.26 -6.72
N VAL A 164 -20.72 -11.16 -6.07
CA VAL A 164 -19.58 -12.07 -6.23
C VAL A 164 -19.41 -12.90 -4.96
N ASN A 165 -19.41 -14.22 -5.09
CA ASN A 165 -19.13 -15.15 -4.02
C ASN A 165 -17.65 -15.58 -4.08
N ILE A 166 -16.91 -15.34 -3.01
CA ILE A 166 -15.51 -15.77 -2.79
C ILE A 166 -15.36 -16.40 -1.40
#